data_c7ea30471624961046742b52ee0696f0
#
_entry.id   c7ea30471624961046742b52ee0696f0
#
_cell.length_a   1.000
_cell.length_b   1.000
_cell.length_c   1.000
_cell.angle_alpha   90.00
_cell.angle_beta   90.00
_cell.angle_gamma   90.00
#
_symmetry.space_group_name_H-M   'P 1'
#
loop_
_entity.id
_entity.type
_entity.pdbx_description
1 polymer ?
#
loop_
_entity_poly.entity_id
_entity_poly.type
_entity_poly.pdbx_seq_one_letter_code
_entity_poly.pdbx_strand_id
1 'polypeptide(L)'
;NSTDAAALVRPGCALDREAARRGTSVYLPEETLPMLPPELSERRLSLLAGQDRPAVSVFVSLADDGSVRRCSLQLSTIRVTRRLSYQDVDAQINSGGVFQRLHAVLMRSRETRLAAGASGISIPELQVRLSRDRRVVLSVRERETPAQALVAECMILANHSAALFLRDNGVPALYRTQKPGSLRAAHRRADLPLAERVRLRHAFNRTIVETRPRVHAGLGLDCYCSITSPLRKYLDLVMQRQLTAALQARGPVYSCEQLRDIAGALQPVLTRAALVENERRRYWLFKTMEPLRGQVMPALVLSRRKKHYTVLLRDYLLEASADPPDDGAYEPGRDVQVLLRSIDPFEGVISLSIV
;
A
#
# COMPACT_ATOMS: atom_id res chain seq x y z
N ASN A 1 3.41 -15.85 7.57
CA ASN A 1 4.09 -16.60 6.51
C ASN A 1 3.96 -15.85 5.18
N SER A 2 5.01 -15.89 4.37
CA SER A 2 5.02 -15.44 2.98
C SER A 2 5.50 -16.59 2.11
N THR A 3 4.90 -16.80 0.94
CA THR A 3 5.38 -17.82 0.01
C THR A 3 6.86 -17.60 -0.33
N ASP A 4 7.65 -18.65 -0.41
CA ASP A 4 9.05 -18.57 -0.84
C ASP A 4 9.13 -18.65 -2.38
N ALA A 5 8.96 -17.49 -3.01
CA ALA A 5 9.09 -17.39 -4.47
C ALA A 5 10.55 -17.56 -4.93
N ALA A 6 11.52 -17.28 -4.07
CA ALA A 6 12.95 -17.44 -4.35
C ALA A 6 13.33 -18.91 -4.59
N ALA A 7 12.59 -19.86 -4.03
CA ALA A 7 12.80 -21.29 -4.26
C ALA A 7 12.60 -21.71 -5.73
N LEU A 8 11.73 -21.04 -6.48
CA LEU A 8 11.42 -21.38 -7.87
C LEU A 8 11.97 -20.36 -8.88
N VAL A 9 12.01 -19.08 -8.54
CA VAL A 9 12.46 -18.01 -9.45
C VAL A 9 13.92 -17.69 -9.14
N ARG A 10 14.84 -18.40 -9.81
CA ARG A 10 16.29 -18.23 -9.60
C ARG A 10 16.79 -16.91 -10.22
N PRO A 11 17.79 -16.25 -9.61
CA PRO A 11 18.41 -15.06 -10.20
C PRO A 11 18.90 -15.32 -11.61
N GLY A 12 18.67 -14.39 -12.53
CA GLY A 12 19.14 -14.44 -13.91
C GLY A 12 18.44 -15.43 -14.85
N CYS A 13 17.47 -16.22 -14.37
CA CYS A 13 16.66 -17.06 -15.27
C CYS A 13 15.66 -16.23 -16.11
N ALA A 14 15.03 -16.84 -17.12
CA ALA A 14 14.08 -16.15 -17.97
C ALA A 14 12.90 -15.53 -17.19
N LEU A 15 12.37 -16.25 -16.21
CA LEU A 15 11.31 -15.75 -15.32
C LEU A 15 11.76 -14.54 -14.50
N ASP A 16 13.01 -14.56 -14.01
CA ASP A 16 13.58 -13.46 -13.25
C ASP A 16 13.75 -12.20 -14.09
N ARG A 17 14.30 -12.36 -15.30
CA ARG A 17 14.45 -11.23 -16.24
C ARG A 17 13.10 -10.60 -16.59
N GLU A 18 12.07 -11.43 -16.84
CA GLU A 18 10.74 -10.92 -17.12
C GLU A 18 10.08 -10.27 -15.89
N ALA A 19 10.24 -10.85 -14.71
CA ALA A 19 9.77 -10.26 -13.47
C ALA A 19 10.46 -8.91 -13.16
N ALA A 20 11.75 -8.79 -13.42
CA ALA A 20 12.50 -7.54 -13.31
C ALA A 20 12.01 -6.49 -14.32
N ARG A 21 11.76 -6.90 -15.58
CA ARG A 21 11.22 -6.01 -16.63
C ARG A 21 9.84 -5.47 -16.28
N ARG A 22 8.97 -6.27 -15.68
CA ARG A 22 7.65 -5.87 -15.20
C ARG A 22 7.70 -5.08 -13.89
N GLY A 23 8.63 -5.40 -13.01
CA GLY A 23 8.87 -4.77 -11.71
C GLY A 23 7.78 -5.02 -10.66
N THR A 24 6.53 -5.04 -11.08
CA THR A 24 5.34 -5.27 -10.23
C THR A 24 4.18 -5.83 -11.05
N SER A 25 3.22 -6.46 -10.38
CA SER A 25 1.89 -6.68 -10.98
C SER A 25 1.16 -5.35 -11.06
N VAL A 26 0.41 -5.15 -12.15
CA VAL A 26 -0.38 -3.93 -12.42
C VAL A 26 -1.86 -4.28 -12.28
N TYR A 27 -2.58 -3.51 -11.45
CA TYR A 27 -4.00 -3.76 -11.16
C TYR A 27 -4.86 -2.68 -11.82
N LEU A 28 -5.41 -3.04 -12.97
CA LEU A 28 -6.33 -2.19 -13.73
C LEU A 28 -7.78 -2.46 -13.30
N PRO A 29 -8.71 -1.52 -13.48
CA PRO A 29 -10.13 -1.76 -13.21
C PRO A 29 -10.72 -2.94 -13.98
N GLU A 30 -10.22 -3.20 -15.19
CA GLU A 30 -10.66 -4.26 -16.09
C GLU A 30 -9.95 -5.59 -15.90
N GLU A 31 -8.66 -5.58 -15.56
CA GLU A 31 -7.85 -6.78 -15.48
C GLU A 31 -6.62 -6.61 -14.57
N THR A 32 -5.97 -7.71 -14.26
CA THR A 32 -4.69 -7.71 -13.58
C THR A 32 -3.60 -8.22 -14.53
N LEU A 33 -2.53 -7.46 -14.67
CA LEU A 33 -1.32 -7.86 -15.40
C LEU A 33 -0.29 -8.38 -14.40
N PRO A 34 -0.15 -9.70 -14.20
CA PRO A 34 0.69 -10.25 -13.16
C PRO A 34 2.19 -10.10 -13.49
N MET A 35 3.02 -9.89 -12.47
CA MET A 35 4.48 -9.86 -12.59
C MET A 35 5.06 -11.23 -12.98
N LEU A 36 4.56 -12.28 -12.37
CA LEU A 36 4.90 -13.67 -12.70
C LEU A 36 3.75 -14.33 -13.45
N PRO A 37 4.00 -15.34 -14.29
CA PRO A 37 2.95 -16.09 -14.97
C PRO A 37 1.87 -16.59 -13.97
N PRO A 38 0.57 -16.58 -14.35
CA PRO A 38 -0.53 -17.01 -13.46
C PRO A 38 -0.34 -18.43 -12.92
N GLU A 39 0.27 -19.33 -13.71
CA GLU A 39 0.59 -20.69 -13.25
C GLU A 39 1.50 -20.71 -12.02
N LEU A 40 2.40 -19.72 -11.88
CA LEU A 40 3.23 -19.57 -10.69
C LEU A 40 2.53 -18.76 -9.60
N SER A 41 2.04 -17.57 -9.94
CA SER A 41 1.52 -16.61 -8.95
C SER A 41 0.18 -17.01 -8.36
N GLU A 42 -0.67 -17.70 -9.13
CA GLU A 42 -2.03 -18.08 -8.69
C GLU A 42 -2.15 -19.55 -8.28
N ARG A 43 -1.23 -20.42 -8.75
CA ARG A 43 -1.30 -21.85 -8.49
C ARG A 43 -0.12 -22.38 -7.68
N ARG A 44 1.08 -22.50 -8.29
CA ARG A 44 2.21 -23.23 -7.69
C ARG A 44 2.81 -22.55 -6.46
N LEU A 45 2.83 -21.21 -6.43
CA LEU A 45 3.36 -20.41 -5.32
C LEU A 45 2.27 -19.78 -4.46
N SER A 46 1.02 -19.78 -4.91
CA SER A 46 -0.09 -19.29 -4.11
C SER A 46 -0.33 -20.17 -2.89
N LEU A 47 -0.57 -19.54 -1.73
CA LEU A 47 -0.87 -20.21 -0.47
C LEU A 47 -2.34 -20.71 -0.48
N LEU A 48 -2.61 -21.70 -1.31
CA LEU A 48 -3.93 -22.31 -1.44
C LEU A 48 -4.22 -23.27 -0.29
N ALA A 49 -5.49 -23.32 0.14
CA ALA A 49 -5.91 -24.23 1.20
C ALA A 49 -5.66 -25.72 0.82
N GLY A 50 -5.22 -26.52 1.78
CA GLY A 50 -4.97 -27.94 1.61
C GLY A 50 -3.70 -28.31 0.84
N GLN A 51 -2.89 -27.34 0.43
CA GLN A 51 -1.67 -27.59 -0.35
C GLN A 51 -0.41 -27.18 0.41
N ASP A 52 0.62 -28.03 0.34
CA ASP A 52 1.92 -27.73 0.91
C ASP A 52 2.65 -26.71 0.03
N ARG A 53 3.18 -25.64 0.65
CA ARG A 53 3.90 -24.58 -0.03
C ARG A 53 5.16 -24.21 0.72
N PRO A 54 6.28 -24.00 0.00
CA PRO A 54 7.47 -23.42 0.61
C PRO A 54 7.17 -21.98 1.03
N ALA A 55 7.62 -21.62 2.21
CA ALA A 55 7.37 -20.31 2.79
C ALA A 55 8.55 -19.82 3.63
N VAL A 56 8.69 -18.51 3.68
CA VAL A 56 9.44 -17.79 4.71
C VAL A 56 8.47 -17.52 5.84
N SER A 57 8.73 -18.08 7.01
CA SER A 57 7.91 -17.96 8.21
C SER A 57 8.57 -17.05 9.24
N VAL A 58 7.82 -16.10 9.74
CA VAL A 58 8.21 -15.22 10.84
C VAL A 58 7.38 -15.62 12.06
N PHE A 59 8.03 -16.11 13.10
CA PHE A 59 7.42 -16.48 14.38
C PHE A 59 7.69 -15.36 15.37
N VAL A 60 6.64 -14.79 15.92
CA VAL A 60 6.73 -13.69 16.86
C VAL A 60 5.93 -14.02 18.11
N SER A 61 6.58 -13.93 19.26
CA SER A 61 5.93 -13.94 20.56
C SER A 61 5.74 -12.50 21.02
N LEU A 62 4.49 -12.11 21.23
CA LEU A 62 4.13 -10.79 21.71
C LEU A 62 3.82 -10.86 23.21
N ALA A 63 4.19 -9.80 23.93
CA ALA A 63 3.69 -9.52 25.27
C ALA A 63 2.27 -8.93 25.19
N ASP A 64 1.59 -8.87 26.33
CA ASP A 64 0.24 -8.31 26.41
C ASP A 64 0.17 -6.81 26.04
N ASP A 65 1.27 -6.07 26.21
CA ASP A 65 1.42 -4.68 25.78
C ASP A 65 1.71 -4.51 24.29
N GLY A 66 1.78 -5.62 23.54
CA GLY A 66 2.08 -5.63 22.10
C GLY A 66 3.57 -5.54 21.76
N SER A 67 4.47 -5.53 22.74
CA SER A 67 5.92 -5.58 22.51
C SER A 67 6.37 -6.97 22.06
N VAL A 68 7.44 -7.01 21.26
CA VAL A 68 8.02 -8.27 20.76
C VAL A 68 8.95 -8.84 21.83
N ARG A 69 8.58 -10.01 22.40
CA ARG A 69 9.43 -10.76 23.35
C ARG A 69 10.48 -11.59 22.62
N ARG A 70 10.07 -12.24 21.55
CA ARG A 70 10.93 -13.12 20.75
C ARG A 70 10.50 -13.09 19.30
N CYS A 71 11.47 -13.08 18.39
CA CYS A 71 11.23 -13.24 16.97
C CYS A 71 12.21 -14.25 16.39
N SER A 72 11.75 -15.10 15.49
CA SER A 72 12.60 -15.98 14.69
C SER A 72 12.07 -16.07 13.26
N LEU A 73 13.00 -16.15 12.32
CA LEU A 73 12.71 -16.34 10.91
C LEU A 73 13.26 -17.69 10.47
N GLN A 74 12.50 -18.40 9.67
CA GLN A 74 12.95 -19.70 9.14
C GLN A 74 12.26 -20.06 7.84
N LEU A 75 12.92 -20.88 7.04
CA LEU A 75 12.30 -21.54 5.90
C LEU A 75 11.42 -22.68 6.39
N SER A 76 10.26 -22.84 5.80
CA SER A 76 9.27 -23.83 6.22
C SER A 76 8.43 -24.32 5.04
N THR A 77 7.79 -25.44 5.22
CA THR A 77 6.67 -25.87 4.39
C THR A 77 5.39 -25.64 5.18
N ILE A 78 4.46 -24.89 4.62
CA ILE A 78 3.18 -24.62 5.28
C ILE A 78 2.03 -25.19 4.48
N ARG A 79 0.96 -25.55 5.20
CA ARG A 79 -0.33 -25.94 4.63
C ARG A 79 -1.41 -25.02 5.21
N VAL A 80 -2.03 -24.21 4.36
CA VAL A 80 -3.15 -23.36 4.75
C VAL A 80 -4.38 -24.25 4.96
N THR A 81 -4.98 -24.18 6.12
CA THR A 81 -6.17 -24.98 6.46
C THR A 81 -7.46 -24.34 5.99
N ARG A 82 -7.56 -23.01 6.07
CA ARG A 82 -8.77 -22.25 5.68
C ARG A 82 -8.39 -20.93 5.02
N ARG A 83 -9.17 -20.57 4.01
CA ARG A 83 -9.17 -19.24 3.41
C ARG A 83 -10.33 -18.45 4.04
N LEU A 84 -10.01 -17.31 4.62
CA LEU A 84 -10.97 -16.39 5.24
C LEU A 84 -11.01 -15.09 4.45
N SER A 85 -12.19 -14.49 4.33
CA SER A 85 -12.33 -13.11 3.87
C SER A 85 -12.12 -12.13 5.03
N TYR A 86 -11.91 -10.85 4.73
CA TYR A 86 -11.87 -9.81 5.76
C TYR A 86 -13.17 -9.76 6.56
N GLN A 87 -14.31 -9.93 5.89
CA GLN A 87 -15.64 -9.96 6.53
C GLN A 87 -15.78 -11.11 7.53
N ASP A 88 -15.28 -12.31 7.17
CA ASP A 88 -15.29 -13.48 8.08
C ASP A 88 -14.46 -13.21 9.34
N VAL A 89 -13.31 -12.54 9.18
CA VAL A 89 -12.42 -12.21 10.29
C VAL A 89 -13.00 -11.07 11.14
N ASP A 90 -13.59 -10.04 10.53
CA ASP A 90 -14.27 -8.96 11.24
C ASP A 90 -15.40 -9.51 12.13
N ALA A 91 -16.21 -10.44 11.61
CA ALA A 91 -17.26 -11.12 12.40
C ALA A 91 -16.67 -11.90 13.58
N GLN A 92 -15.54 -12.60 13.38
CA GLN A 92 -14.87 -13.37 14.44
C GLN A 92 -14.16 -12.50 15.48
N ILE A 93 -13.64 -11.33 15.09
CA ILE A 93 -13.09 -10.35 16.04
C ILE A 93 -14.19 -9.87 17.00
N ASN A 94 -15.37 -9.61 16.47
CA ASN A 94 -16.52 -9.12 17.26
C ASN A 94 -17.15 -10.21 18.16
N SER A 95 -17.08 -11.48 17.77
CA SER A 95 -17.67 -12.60 18.53
C SER A 95 -16.75 -13.21 19.58
N GLY A 96 -15.50 -12.78 19.68
CA GLY A 96 -14.53 -13.31 20.63
C GLY A 96 -13.56 -14.34 20.03
N GLY A 97 -12.67 -14.85 20.85
CA GLY A 97 -11.73 -15.92 20.48
C GLY A 97 -10.35 -15.44 20.04
N VAL A 98 -9.67 -16.25 19.18
CA VAL A 98 -8.26 -16.01 18.82
C VAL A 98 -8.05 -14.72 18.04
N PHE A 99 -8.95 -14.38 17.11
CA PHE A 99 -8.82 -13.18 16.30
C PHE A 99 -9.05 -11.90 17.12
N GLN A 100 -9.98 -11.91 18.09
CA GLN A 100 -10.16 -10.78 19.01
C GLN A 100 -8.90 -10.53 19.83
N ARG A 101 -8.33 -11.59 20.44
CA ARG A 101 -7.10 -11.47 21.24
C ARG A 101 -5.92 -10.99 20.41
N LEU A 102 -5.74 -11.57 19.21
CA LEU A 102 -4.67 -11.18 18.30
C LEU A 102 -4.82 -9.72 17.86
N HIS A 103 -6.03 -9.31 17.51
CA HIS A 103 -6.33 -7.91 17.15
C HIS A 103 -6.00 -6.97 18.31
N ALA A 104 -6.45 -7.28 19.54
CA ALA A 104 -6.19 -6.44 20.70
C ALA A 104 -4.70 -6.24 20.98
N VAL A 105 -3.89 -7.31 20.91
CA VAL A 105 -2.43 -7.21 21.12
C VAL A 105 -1.75 -6.44 19.99
N LEU A 106 -2.14 -6.66 18.74
CA LEU A 106 -1.56 -5.94 17.60
C LEU A 106 -1.94 -4.46 17.59
N MET A 107 -3.14 -4.11 18.05
CA MET A 107 -3.52 -2.70 18.19
C MET A 107 -2.68 -1.98 19.27
N ARG A 108 -2.30 -2.63 20.36
CA ARG A 108 -1.34 -2.08 21.34
C ARG A 108 0.05 -1.87 20.71
N SER A 109 0.53 -2.83 19.90
CA SER A 109 1.77 -2.63 19.13
C SER A 109 1.67 -1.43 18.18
N ARG A 110 0.51 -1.24 17.52
CA ARG A 110 0.23 -0.06 16.68
C ARG A 110 0.26 1.23 17.50
N GLU A 111 -0.36 1.26 18.67
CA GLU A 111 -0.36 2.42 19.57
C GLU A 111 1.06 2.81 19.97
N THR A 112 1.92 1.85 20.30
CA THR A 112 3.35 2.09 20.58
C THR A 112 4.05 2.75 19.39
N ARG A 113 3.79 2.30 18.15
CA ARG A 113 4.37 2.92 16.96
C ARG A 113 3.80 4.32 16.69
N LEU A 114 2.50 4.54 16.94
CA LEU A 114 1.89 5.86 16.87
C LEU A 114 2.52 6.82 17.91
N ALA A 115 2.76 6.34 19.12
CA ALA A 115 3.48 7.11 20.15
C ALA A 115 4.92 7.44 19.72
N ALA A 116 5.59 6.53 19.01
CA ALA A 116 6.91 6.74 18.41
C ALA A 116 6.89 7.67 17.18
N GLY A 117 5.73 8.12 16.74
CA GLY A 117 5.58 9.08 15.63
C GLY A 117 5.09 8.49 14.30
N ALA A 118 4.60 7.25 14.27
CA ALA A 118 3.91 6.72 13.12
C ALA A 118 2.68 7.56 12.75
N SER A 119 2.25 7.46 11.49
CA SER A 119 1.03 8.10 11.05
C SER A 119 -0.20 7.24 11.35
N GLY A 120 -1.20 7.84 11.99
CA GLY A 120 -2.53 7.25 12.21
C GLY A 120 -3.57 7.70 11.19
N ILE A 121 -3.18 8.48 10.16
CA ILE A 121 -4.12 9.05 9.21
C ILE A 121 -4.66 7.97 8.28
N SER A 122 -5.95 7.72 8.35
CA SER A 122 -6.71 6.92 7.38
C SER A 122 -7.42 7.85 6.41
N ILE A 123 -7.20 7.66 5.11
CA ILE A 123 -7.84 8.44 4.05
C ILE A 123 -8.78 7.51 3.30
N PRO A 124 -10.02 7.93 3.04
CA PRO A 124 -10.93 7.15 2.21
C PRO A 124 -10.33 6.89 0.83
N GLU A 125 -10.58 5.72 0.31
CA GLU A 125 -10.08 5.29 -1.00
C GLU A 125 -11.25 4.93 -1.91
N LEU A 126 -11.31 5.56 -3.08
CA LEU A 126 -12.24 5.19 -4.13
C LEU A 126 -11.70 3.98 -4.89
N GLN A 127 -12.45 2.89 -4.86
CA GLN A 127 -12.20 1.71 -5.69
C GLN A 127 -13.05 1.80 -6.95
N VAL A 128 -12.38 1.70 -8.09
CA VAL A 128 -13.02 1.65 -9.41
C VAL A 128 -12.78 0.25 -9.97
N ARG A 129 -13.85 -0.49 -10.24
CA ARG A 129 -13.78 -1.85 -10.79
C ARG A 129 -14.79 -2.00 -11.92
N LEU A 130 -14.52 -2.90 -12.86
CA LEU A 130 -15.51 -3.33 -13.83
C LEU A 130 -16.15 -4.63 -13.37
N SER A 131 -17.49 -4.68 -13.44
CA SER A 131 -18.26 -5.90 -13.30
C SER A 131 -18.04 -6.81 -14.54
N ARG A 132 -18.52 -8.05 -14.45
CA ARG A 132 -18.49 -8.98 -15.61
C ARG A 132 -19.19 -8.43 -16.84
N ASP A 133 -20.23 -7.61 -16.63
CA ASP A 133 -21.01 -6.94 -17.69
C ASP A 133 -20.37 -5.63 -18.17
N ARG A 134 -19.09 -5.39 -17.83
CA ARG A 134 -18.34 -4.16 -18.14
C ARG A 134 -18.96 -2.86 -17.60
N ARG A 135 -19.80 -2.95 -16.59
CA ARG A 135 -20.30 -1.78 -15.87
C ARG A 135 -19.29 -1.34 -14.82
N VAL A 136 -19.07 -0.05 -14.71
CA VAL A 136 -18.20 0.51 -13.67
C VAL A 136 -18.91 0.42 -12.32
N VAL A 137 -18.23 -0.17 -11.35
CA VAL A 137 -18.66 -0.23 -9.95
C VAL A 137 -17.73 0.65 -9.15
N LEU A 138 -18.28 1.69 -8.54
CA LEU A 138 -17.59 2.57 -7.62
C LEU A 138 -17.92 2.14 -6.20
N SER A 139 -16.91 2.02 -5.36
CA SER A 139 -17.10 1.80 -3.93
C SER A 139 -16.09 2.61 -3.13
N VAL A 140 -16.56 3.29 -2.09
CA VAL A 140 -15.71 4.05 -1.19
C VAL A 140 -15.41 3.20 0.04
N ARG A 141 -14.12 3.02 0.30
CA ARG A 141 -13.65 2.44 1.56
C ARG A 141 -13.24 3.58 2.49
N GLU A 142 -14.11 3.94 3.41
CA GLU A 142 -13.90 5.10 4.28
C GLU A 142 -12.85 4.85 5.37
N ARG A 143 -12.82 3.66 5.91
CA ARG A 143 -11.91 3.27 6.99
C ARG A 143 -11.36 1.87 6.80
N GLU A 144 -10.20 1.64 7.39
CA GLU A 144 -9.64 0.30 7.53
C GLU A 144 -10.50 -0.50 8.51
N THR A 145 -10.93 -1.72 8.10
CA THR A 145 -11.66 -2.61 9.00
C THR A 145 -10.71 -3.24 10.03
N PRO A 146 -11.22 -3.75 11.19
CA PRO A 146 -10.39 -4.43 12.18
C PRO A 146 -9.55 -5.57 11.58
N ALA A 147 -10.12 -6.37 10.68
CA ALA A 147 -9.40 -7.44 10.01
C ALA A 147 -8.30 -6.92 9.06
N GLN A 148 -8.54 -5.82 8.37
CA GLN A 148 -7.53 -5.17 7.53
C GLN A 148 -6.40 -4.59 8.38
N ALA A 149 -6.72 -3.95 9.50
CA ALA A 149 -5.74 -3.44 10.47
C ALA A 149 -4.89 -4.58 11.04
N LEU A 150 -5.51 -5.70 11.42
CA LEU A 150 -4.82 -6.89 11.90
C LEU A 150 -3.81 -7.41 10.88
N VAL A 151 -4.22 -7.58 9.63
CA VAL A 151 -3.32 -8.05 8.56
C VAL A 151 -2.20 -7.05 8.29
N ALA A 152 -2.51 -5.74 8.25
CA ALA A 152 -1.51 -4.69 8.06
C ALA A 152 -0.44 -4.72 9.15
N GLU A 153 -0.85 -4.84 10.43
CA GLU A 153 0.09 -4.93 11.56
C GLU A 153 0.93 -6.22 11.50
N CYS A 154 0.34 -7.37 11.14
CA CYS A 154 1.12 -8.60 10.91
C CYS A 154 2.17 -8.43 9.80
N MET A 155 1.82 -7.75 8.70
CA MET A 155 2.75 -7.48 7.60
C MET A 155 3.86 -6.51 8.01
N ILE A 156 3.52 -5.45 8.76
CA ILE A 156 4.50 -4.48 9.28
C ILE A 156 5.48 -5.19 10.20
N LEU A 157 4.97 -5.99 11.12
CA LEU A 157 5.78 -6.76 12.07
C LEU A 157 6.73 -7.74 11.36
N ALA A 158 6.22 -8.50 10.38
CA ALA A 158 7.03 -9.45 9.62
C ALA A 158 8.14 -8.75 8.82
N ASN A 159 7.82 -7.66 8.15
CA ASN A 159 8.77 -6.88 7.37
C ASN A 159 9.82 -6.18 8.25
N HIS A 160 9.40 -5.65 9.40
CA HIS A 160 10.33 -5.06 10.38
C HIS A 160 11.27 -6.11 10.96
N SER A 161 10.74 -7.28 11.34
CA SER A 161 11.55 -8.40 11.85
C SER A 161 12.60 -8.87 10.84
N ALA A 162 12.22 -8.94 9.55
CA ALA A 162 13.17 -9.26 8.49
C ALA A 162 14.24 -8.17 8.31
N ALA A 163 13.85 -6.90 8.41
CA ALA A 163 14.79 -5.77 8.31
C ALA A 163 15.81 -5.79 9.45
N LEU A 164 15.35 -6.05 10.68
CA LEU A 164 16.23 -6.22 11.86
C LEU A 164 17.19 -7.40 11.66
N PHE A 165 16.68 -8.56 11.28
CA PHE A 165 17.48 -9.75 11.05
C PHE A 165 18.59 -9.49 10.01
N LEU A 166 18.27 -8.89 8.87
CA LEU A 166 19.25 -8.60 7.82
C LEU A 166 20.28 -7.57 8.27
N ARG A 167 19.85 -6.51 8.97
CA ARG A 167 20.74 -5.49 9.54
C ARG A 167 21.72 -6.08 10.56
N ASP A 168 21.18 -6.82 11.52
CA ASP A 168 21.96 -7.30 12.67
C ASP A 168 22.94 -8.42 12.28
N ASN A 169 22.68 -9.11 11.16
CA ASN A 169 23.59 -10.09 10.56
C ASN A 169 24.50 -9.50 9.46
N GLY A 170 24.47 -8.19 9.24
CA GLY A 170 25.32 -7.52 8.23
C GLY A 170 25.01 -7.94 6.78
N VAL A 171 23.81 -8.46 6.51
CA VAL A 171 23.41 -8.91 5.17
C VAL A 171 23.04 -7.71 4.32
N PRO A 172 23.60 -7.53 3.10
CA PRO A 172 23.17 -6.47 2.19
C PRO A 172 21.68 -6.53 1.94
N ALA A 173 20.99 -5.39 2.08
CA ALA A 173 19.54 -5.33 1.98
C ALA A 173 19.05 -4.00 1.40
N LEU A 174 17.81 -3.99 0.88
CA LEU A 174 17.10 -2.78 0.49
C LEU A 174 16.10 -2.39 1.59
N TYR A 175 16.33 -1.24 2.16
CA TYR A 175 15.46 -0.66 3.18
C TYR A 175 14.54 0.39 2.55
N ARG A 176 13.30 0.42 3.02
CA ARG A 176 12.35 1.49 2.70
C ARG A 176 12.43 2.52 3.80
N THR A 177 12.88 3.71 3.45
CA THR A 177 13.12 4.79 4.40
C THR A 177 12.19 5.96 4.11
N GLN A 178 11.81 6.69 5.14
CA GLN A 178 10.97 7.86 5.03
C GLN A 178 11.37 8.87 6.07
N LYS A 179 11.79 10.05 5.63
CA LYS A 179 12.11 11.15 6.53
C LYS A 179 10.87 11.61 7.28
N PRO A 180 11.00 12.07 8.54
CA PRO A 180 9.91 12.71 9.24
C PRO A 180 9.38 13.92 8.46
N GLY A 181 8.05 14.02 8.36
CA GLY A 181 7.40 15.22 7.81
C GLY A 181 7.42 16.40 8.79
N SER A 182 7.19 17.60 8.27
CA SER A 182 7.16 18.84 9.06
C SER A 182 6.01 18.92 10.08
N LEU A 183 4.97 18.10 9.93
CA LEU A 183 3.73 18.17 10.70
C LEU A 183 3.53 16.99 11.68
N ARG A 184 4.58 16.58 12.38
CA ARG A 184 4.59 15.41 13.28
C ARG A 184 3.41 15.30 14.26
N ALA A 185 2.96 16.42 14.83
CA ALA A 185 1.89 16.42 15.84
C ALA A 185 0.50 16.13 15.23
N ALA A 186 0.23 16.62 14.02
CA ALA A 186 -1.04 16.43 13.34
C ALA A 186 -1.25 15.00 12.84
N HIS A 187 -0.16 14.28 12.53
CA HIS A 187 -0.22 12.91 11.98
C HIS A 187 -0.72 11.86 12.98
N ARG A 188 -0.82 12.20 14.29
CA ARG A 188 -1.29 11.29 15.33
C ARG A 188 -2.81 11.28 15.51
N ARG A 189 -3.53 12.24 14.91
CA ARG A 189 -4.97 12.39 15.09
C ARG A 189 -5.76 11.64 14.01
N ALA A 190 -6.47 10.59 14.44
CA ALA A 190 -7.35 9.81 13.56
C ALA A 190 -8.69 10.51 13.27
N ASP A 191 -9.03 11.55 14.05
CA ASP A 191 -10.31 12.25 14.07
C ASP A 191 -10.34 13.57 13.26
N LEU A 192 -9.29 13.81 12.46
CA LEU A 192 -9.19 15.03 11.65
C LEU A 192 -10.27 15.10 10.56
N PRO A 193 -10.79 16.30 10.24
CA PRO A 193 -11.65 16.53 9.09
C PRO A 193 -11.05 16.01 7.79
N LEU A 194 -11.88 15.57 6.83
CA LEU A 194 -11.44 14.98 5.57
C LEU A 194 -10.46 15.88 4.80
N ALA A 195 -10.75 17.19 4.71
CA ALA A 195 -9.87 18.17 4.05
C ALA A 195 -8.47 18.17 4.65
N GLU A 196 -8.37 18.14 5.97
CA GLU A 196 -7.08 18.15 6.68
C GLU A 196 -6.34 16.83 6.49
N ARG A 197 -7.03 15.68 6.53
CA ARG A 197 -6.44 14.37 6.24
C ARG A 197 -5.84 14.31 4.83
N VAL A 198 -6.58 14.81 3.83
CA VAL A 198 -6.11 14.86 2.44
C VAL A 198 -4.90 15.80 2.30
N ARG A 199 -4.93 16.98 2.92
CA ARG A 199 -3.80 17.91 2.93
C ARG A 199 -2.55 17.32 3.58
N LEU A 200 -2.73 16.64 4.71
CA LEU A 200 -1.63 15.99 5.43
C LEU A 200 -1.00 14.86 4.61
N ARG A 201 -1.79 14.13 3.79
CA ARG A 201 -1.24 13.13 2.87
C ARG A 201 -0.18 13.70 1.94
N HIS A 202 -0.40 14.90 1.42
CA HIS A 202 0.55 15.58 0.54
C HIS A 202 1.80 16.10 1.27
N ALA A 203 1.72 16.26 2.59
CA ALA A 203 2.84 16.69 3.43
C ALA A 203 3.78 15.53 3.84
N PHE A 204 3.41 14.29 3.56
CA PHE A 204 4.30 13.15 3.80
C PHE A 204 5.47 13.15 2.82
N ASN A 205 6.67 12.95 3.35
CA ASN A 205 7.83 12.69 2.52
C ASN A 205 7.66 11.36 1.78
N ARG A 206 8.15 11.31 0.55
CA ARG A 206 8.14 10.07 -0.22
C ARG A 206 9.02 9.02 0.44
N THR A 207 8.58 7.77 0.42
CA THR A 207 9.41 6.62 0.78
C THR A 207 10.46 6.42 -0.32
N ILE A 208 11.72 6.28 0.08
CA ILE A 208 12.84 5.95 -0.80
C ILE A 208 13.34 4.54 -0.49
N VAL A 209 14.00 3.92 -1.46
CA VAL A 209 14.64 2.60 -1.32
C VAL A 209 16.14 2.80 -1.35
N GLU A 210 16.83 2.34 -0.31
CA GLU A 210 18.28 2.48 -0.18
C GLU A 210 18.89 1.28 0.55
N THR A 211 20.21 1.12 0.45
CA THR A 211 20.93 -0.01 1.07
C THR A 211 21.34 0.25 2.52
N ARG A 212 21.11 1.43 3.05
CA ARG A 212 21.39 1.78 4.46
C ARG A 212 20.13 1.71 5.29
N PRO A 213 20.14 1.01 6.44
CA PRO A 213 18.99 1.03 7.35
C PRO A 213 18.80 2.43 7.94
N ARG A 214 17.62 3.00 7.75
CA ARG A 214 17.21 4.28 8.32
C ARG A 214 15.74 4.24 8.69
N VAL A 215 15.34 5.21 9.49
CA VAL A 215 13.96 5.38 9.98
C VAL A 215 12.93 5.41 8.85
N HIS A 216 11.84 4.70 9.05
CA HIS A 216 10.61 4.84 8.28
C HIS A 216 9.59 5.61 9.13
N ALA A 217 9.61 6.94 9.04
CA ALA A 217 8.84 7.81 9.94
C ALA A 217 7.34 7.53 9.92
N GLY A 218 6.75 7.29 8.75
CA GLY A 218 5.31 6.99 8.62
C GLY A 218 4.89 5.68 9.32
N LEU A 219 5.83 4.75 9.56
CA LEU A 219 5.57 3.53 10.33
C LEU A 219 6.05 3.60 11.78
N GLY A 220 6.82 4.64 12.15
CA GLY A 220 7.41 4.77 13.49
C GLY A 220 8.46 3.69 13.78
N LEU A 221 9.22 3.27 12.76
CA LEU A 221 10.19 2.18 12.84
C LEU A 221 11.60 2.67 12.52
N ASP A 222 12.59 2.11 13.18
CA ASP A 222 14.02 2.43 13.02
C ASP A 222 14.59 1.91 11.68
N CYS A 223 14.07 0.79 11.18
CA CYS A 223 14.35 0.27 9.85
C CYS A 223 13.15 -0.53 9.32
N TYR A 224 13.03 -0.66 8.01
CA TYR A 224 11.95 -1.41 7.38
C TYR A 224 12.37 -1.91 6.01
N CYS A 225 12.09 -3.17 5.69
CA CYS A 225 12.21 -3.73 4.36
C CYS A 225 10.88 -4.37 3.94
N SER A 226 10.74 -4.80 2.69
CA SER A 226 9.53 -5.47 2.21
C SER A 226 9.90 -6.84 1.66
N ILE A 227 9.28 -7.90 2.24
CA ILE A 227 9.49 -9.30 1.85
C ILE A 227 8.17 -10.06 1.63
N THR A 228 7.04 -9.44 1.93
CA THR A 228 5.75 -10.13 2.10
C THR A 228 4.97 -10.31 0.80
N SER A 229 5.43 -9.75 -0.31
CA SER A 229 4.71 -9.78 -1.58
C SER A 229 5.56 -10.18 -2.80
N PRO A 230 6.36 -11.27 -2.74
CA PRO A 230 7.35 -11.60 -3.78
C PRO A 230 6.73 -12.05 -5.10
N LEU A 231 5.45 -12.45 -5.13
CA LEU A 231 4.75 -12.84 -6.34
C LEU A 231 4.33 -11.64 -7.22
N ARG A 232 4.27 -10.46 -6.61
CA ARG A 232 3.73 -9.26 -7.26
C ARG A 232 4.61 -8.01 -7.14
N LYS A 233 5.76 -8.11 -6.48
CA LYS A 233 6.74 -7.02 -6.33
C LYS A 233 8.15 -7.60 -6.47
N TYR A 234 8.89 -7.15 -7.47
CA TYR A 234 10.21 -7.67 -7.73
C TYR A 234 11.21 -7.38 -6.61
N LEU A 235 11.14 -6.21 -5.99
CA LEU A 235 11.99 -5.89 -4.84
C LEU A 235 11.77 -6.86 -3.67
N ASP A 236 10.54 -7.29 -3.42
CA ASP A 236 10.23 -8.26 -2.37
C ASP A 236 10.84 -9.64 -2.70
N LEU A 237 10.85 -10.04 -3.98
CA LEU A 237 11.52 -11.25 -4.44
C LEU A 237 13.04 -11.17 -4.27
N VAL A 238 13.66 -10.05 -4.63
CA VAL A 238 15.09 -9.78 -4.41
C VAL A 238 15.43 -9.87 -2.93
N MET A 239 14.62 -9.26 -2.08
CA MET A 239 14.81 -9.28 -0.63
C MET A 239 14.59 -10.66 -0.03
N GLN A 240 13.64 -11.46 -0.54
CA GLN A 240 13.50 -12.85 -0.11
C GLN A 240 14.74 -13.67 -0.44
N ARG A 241 15.38 -13.48 -1.59
CA ARG A 241 16.61 -14.19 -1.95
C ARG A 241 17.74 -13.92 -0.94
N GLN A 242 17.92 -12.65 -0.56
CA GLN A 242 18.90 -12.27 0.48
C GLN A 242 18.58 -12.95 1.82
N LEU A 243 17.32 -12.89 2.22
CA LEU A 243 16.87 -13.49 3.47
C LEU A 243 17.00 -15.02 3.47
N THR A 244 16.57 -15.68 2.38
CA THR A 244 16.68 -17.15 2.25
C THR A 244 18.13 -17.60 2.28
N ALA A 245 19.05 -16.91 1.59
CA ALA A 245 20.47 -17.21 1.63
C ALA A 245 21.05 -17.06 3.05
N ALA A 246 20.70 -15.99 3.75
CA ALA A 246 21.14 -15.75 5.12
C ALA A 246 20.61 -16.82 6.10
N LEU A 247 19.34 -17.21 5.98
CA LEU A 247 18.73 -18.27 6.79
C LEU A 247 19.34 -19.66 6.55
N GLN A 248 19.94 -19.86 5.37
CA GLN A 248 20.68 -21.07 5.00
C GLN A 248 22.18 -20.99 5.30
N ALA A 249 22.63 -19.96 6.01
CA ALA A 249 24.03 -19.67 6.28
C ALA A 249 24.90 -19.62 4.99
N ARG A 250 24.31 -19.17 3.88
CA ARG A 250 25.00 -18.91 2.60
C ARG A 250 25.41 -17.45 2.53
N GLY A 251 26.40 -17.16 1.71
CA GLY A 251 26.77 -15.77 1.39
C GLY A 251 25.61 -15.02 0.72
N PRO A 252 25.65 -13.67 0.75
CA PRO A 252 24.60 -12.85 0.14
C PRO A 252 24.52 -13.11 -1.37
N VAL A 253 23.29 -13.15 -1.89
CA VAL A 253 23.04 -13.34 -3.34
C VAL A 253 23.42 -12.08 -4.13
N TYR A 254 23.27 -10.91 -3.52
CA TYR A 254 23.58 -9.62 -4.11
C TYR A 254 24.43 -8.77 -3.17
N SER A 255 25.42 -8.06 -3.73
CA SER A 255 26.16 -7.02 -3.02
C SER A 255 25.32 -5.75 -2.82
N CYS A 256 25.77 -4.84 -1.96
CA CYS A 256 25.13 -3.52 -1.83
C CYS A 256 25.10 -2.72 -3.13
N GLU A 257 26.10 -2.87 -3.99
CA GLU A 257 26.20 -2.22 -5.30
C GLU A 257 25.13 -2.79 -6.24
N GLN A 258 25.08 -4.11 -6.40
CA GLN A 258 24.05 -4.78 -7.20
C GLN A 258 22.63 -4.45 -6.74
N LEU A 259 22.39 -4.36 -5.43
CA LEU A 259 21.07 -3.96 -4.91
C LEU A 259 20.73 -2.51 -5.26
N ARG A 260 21.70 -1.59 -5.27
CA ARG A 260 21.48 -0.20 -5.72
C ARG A 260 21.13 -0.15 -7.19
N ASP A 261 21.85 -0.92 -8.02
CA ASP A 261 21.60 -0.98 -9.46
C ASP A 261 20.21 -1.54 -9.76
N ILE A 262 19.81 -2.63 -9.08
CA ILE A 262 18.47 -3.20 -9.18
C ILE A 262 17.40 -2.16 -8.79
N ALA A 263 17.56 -1.49 -7.66
CA ALA A 263 16.60 -0.49 -7.19
C ALA A 263 16.53 0.71 -8.16
N GLY A 264 17.66 1.16 -8.68
CA GLY A 264 17.75 2.25 -9.68
C GLY A 264 17.07 1.88 -10.99
N ALA A 265 17.34 0.69 -11.53
CA ALA A 265 16.72 0.20 -12.76
C ALA A 265 15.20 0.02 -12.64
N LEU A 266 14.71 -0.35 -11.46
CA LEU A 266 13.28 -0.56 -11.22
C LEU A 266 12.50 0.73 -11.00
N GLN A 267 13.11 1.80 -10.55
CA GLN A 267 12.41 3.04 -10.24
C GLN A 267 11.56 3.58 -11.40
N PRO A 268 12.07 3.71 -12.64
CA PRO A 268 11.26 4.15 -13.77
C PRO A 268 10.15 3.16 -14.15
N VAL A 269 10.39 1.84 -14.00
CA VAL A 269 9.40 0.80 -14.26
C VAL A 269 8.21 0.91 -13.30
N LEU A 270 8.49 1.03 -12.00
CA LEU A 270 7.47 1.19 -10.97
C LEU A 270 6.69 2.51 -11.11
N THR A 271 7.37 3.59 -11.50
CA THR A 271 6.73 4.88 -11.77
C THR A 271 5.75 4.76 -12.95
N ARG A 272 6.16 4.10 -14.03
CA ARG A 272 5.30 3.87 -15.21
C ARG A 272 4.11 2.98 -14.86
N ALA A 273 4.31 1.89 -14.10
CA ALA A 273 3.23 1.03 -13.66
C ALA A 273 2.18 1.80 -12.86
N ALA A 274 2.61 2.60 -11.89
CA ALA A 274 1.72 3.44 -11.09
C ALA A 274 0.98 4.50 -11.93
N LEU A 275 1.66 5.08 -12.94
CA LEU A 275 1.03 6.03 -13.87
C LEU A 275 -0.10 5.34 -14.65
N VAL A 276 0.16 4.19 -15.26
CA VAL A 276 -0.84 3.42 -16.03
C VAL A 276 -2.03 3.04 -15.14
N GLU A 277 -1.81 2.56 -13.90
CA GLU A 277 -2.91 2.25 -12.97
C GLU A 277 -3.77 3.50 -12.67
N ASN A 278 -3.12 4.65 -12.44
CA ASN A 278 -3.81 5.90 -12.14
C ASN A 278 -4.60 6.41 -13.35
N GLU A 279 -4.00 6.40 -14.55
CA GLU A 279 -4.66 6.84 -15.79
C GLU A 279 -5.86 5.96 -16.12
N ARG A 280 -5.73 4.62 -16.03
CA ARG A 280 -6.85 3.70 -16.29
C ARG A 280 -7.97 3.85 -15.27
N ARG A 281 -7.64 4.00 -13.98
CA ARG A 281 -8.63 4.29 -12.94
C ARG A 281 -9.35 5.62 -13.20
N ARG A 282 -8.61 6.66 -13.59
CA ARG A 282 -9.15 7.99 -13.93
C ARG A 282 -10.05 7.93 -15.15
N TYR A 283 -9.64 7.21 -16.19
CA TYR A 283 -10.46 6.98 -17.39
C TYR A 283 -11.83 6.41 -17.03
N TRP A 284 -11.89 5.31 -16.29
CA TRP A 284 -13.14 4.65 -15.94
C TRP A 284 -13.99 5.50 -14.97
N LEU A 285 -13.36 6.21 -14.05
CA LEU A 285 -14.04 7.16 -13.20
C LEU A 285 -14.69 8.27 -14.04
N PHE A 286 -13.96 8.88 -14.95
CA PHE A 286 -14.48 9.94 -15.83
C PHE A 286 -15.57 9.43 -16.76
N LYS A 287 -15.44 8.22 -17.25
CA LYS A 287 -16.49 7.55 -18.05
C LYS A 287 -17.81 7.43 -17.28
N THR A 288 -17.74 7.18 -15.98
CA THR A 288 -18.91 7.14 -15.09
C THR A 288 -19.48 8.53 -14.83
N MET A 289 -18.63 9.56 -14.81
CA MET A 289 -19.04 10.95 -14.56
C MET A 289 -19.49 11.69 -15.84
N GLU A 290 -19.18 11.19 -17.02
CA GLU A 290 -19.50 11.83 -18.31
C GLU A 290 -20.98 12.21 -18.47
N PRO A 291 -21.96 11.36 -18.07
CA PRO A 291 -23.38 11.72 -18.11
C PRO A 291 -23.80 12.85 -17.13
N LEU A 292 -22.93 13.21 -16.18
CA LEU A 292 -23.19 14.24 -15.18
C LEU A 292 -22.77 15.65 -15.64
N ARG A 293 -22.33 15.78 -16.89
CA ARG A 293 -21.97 17.08 -17.46
C ARG A 293 -23.16 18.04 -17.36
N GLY A 294 -22.90 19.27 -16.90
CA GLY A 294 -23.91 20.30 -16.64
C GLY A 294 -24.60 20.18 -15.28
N GLN A 295 -24.27 19.17 -14.48
CA GLN A 295 -24.83 19.00 -13.14
C GLN A 295 -23.96 19.68 -12.08
N VAL A 296 -24.62 20.10 -11.00
CA VAL A 296 -23.99 20.64 -9.79
C VAL A 296 -23.77 19.52 -8.78
N MET A 297 -22.59 19.46 -8.17
CA MET A 297 -22.24 18.40 -7.22
C MET A 297 -21.49 18.95 -5.99
N PRO A 298 -21.58 18.27 -4.84
CA PRO A 298 -20.94 18.73 -3.63
C PRO A 298 -19.41 18.55 -3.70
N ALA A 299 -18.68 19.53 -3.24
CA ALA A 299 -17.23 19.51 -3.17
C ALA A 299 -16.71 20.16 -1.88
N LEU A 300 -15.49 19.84 -1.53
CA LEU A 300 -14.79 20.36 -0.37
C LEU A 300 -13.56 21.14 -0.83
N VAL A 301 -13.40 22.39 -0.41
CA VAL A 301 -12.23 23.19 -0.71
C VAL A 301 -11.02 22.64 0.03
N LEU A 302 -9.97 22.24 -0.70
CA LEU A 302 -8.70 21.76 -0.14
C LEU A 302 -7.67 22.89 -0.04
N SER A 303 -7.55 23.69 -1.07
CA SER A 303 -6.62 24.83 -1.10
C SER A 303 -7.06 25.90 -2.09
N ARG A 304 -6.65 27.13 -1.83
CA ARG A 304 -6.83 28.27 -2.72
C ARG A 304 -5.50 28.61 -3.39
N ARG A 305 -5.51 28.80 -4.69
CA ARG A 305 -4.40 29.33 -5.49
C ARG A 305 -4.80 30.65 -6.15
N LYS A 306 -3.84 31.38 -6.72
CA LYS A 306 -4.11 32.72 -7.31
C LYS A 306 -5.24 32.75 -8.34
N LYS A 307 -5.37 31.69 -9.16
CA LYS A 307 -6.31 31.64 -10.30
C LYS A 307 -7.35 30.51 -10.20
N HIS A 308 -7.28 29.62 -9.24
CA HIS A 308 -8.17 28.47 -9.11
C HIS A 308 -8.17 27.93 -7.69
N TYR A 309 -9.15 27.13 -7.38
CA TYR A 309 -9.24 26.33 -6.17
C TYR A 309 -8.88 24.87 -6.48
N THR A 310 -8.28 24.17 -5.52
CA THR A 310 -8.25 22.71 -5.52
C THR A 310 -9.40 22.25 -4.66
N VAL A 311 -10.32 21.48 -5.24
CA VAL A 311 -11.48 20.92 -4.57
C VAL A 311 -11.43 19.41 -4.57
N LEU A 312 -12.09 18.79 -3.59
CA LEU A 312 -12.34 17.36 -3.53
C LEU A 312 -13.81 17.08 -3.81
N LEU A 313 -14.11 16.44 -4.92
CA LEU A 313 -15.45 15.89 -5.16
C LEU A 313 -15.69 14.73 -4.19
N ARG A 314 -16.62 14.91 -3.23
CA ARG A 314 -16.77 14.00 -2.09
C ARG A 314 -17.17 12.59 -2.51
N ASP A 315 -18.15 12.46 -3.39
CA ASP A 315 -18.70 11.16 -3.82
C ASP A 315 -17.69 10.34 -4.65
N TYR A 316 -16.72 11.02 -5.23
CA TYR A 316 -15.71 10.42 -6.12
C TYR A 316 -14.31 10.42 -5.52
N LEU A 317 -14.11 11.04 -4.38
CA LEU A 317 -12.80 11.28 -3.76
C LEU A 317 -11.77 11.79 -4.78
N LEU A 318 -12.24 12.61 -5.71
CA LEU A 318 -11.47 13.14 -6.83
C LEU A 318 -11.01 14.57 -6.52
N GLU A 319 -9.70 14.76 -6.46
CA GLU A 319 -9.11 16.09 -6.39
C GLU A 319 -9.07 16.69 -7.81
N ALA A 320 -9.59 17.91 -7.96
CA ALA A 320 -9.60 18.61 -9.23
C ALA A 320 -9.44 20.13 -9.03
N SER A 321 -9.01 20.82 -10.08
CA SER A 321 -9.05 22.29 -10.13
C SER A 321 -10.46 22.76 -10.46
N ALA A 322 -10.90 23.82 -9.77
CA ALA A 322 -12.15 24.51 -10.05
C ALA A 322 -11.89 26.01 -10.24
N ASP A 323 -12.58 26.60 -11.20
CA ASP A 323 -12.57 28.05 -11.38
C ASP A 323 -13.18 28.74 -10.16
N PRO A 324 -12.67 29.95 -9.79
CA PRO A 324 -13.19 30.67 -8.65
C PRO A 324 -14.67 31.07 -8.87
N PRO A 325 -15.42 31.31 -7.78
CA PRO A 325 -16.74 31.91 -7.88
C PRO A 325 -16.65 33.38 -8.35
N ASP A 326 -17.75 33.89 -8.86
CA ASP A 326 -17.83 35.29 -9.25
C ASP A 326 -17.71 36.25 -8.04
N ASP A 327 -18.22 35.81 -6.89
CA ASP A 327 -18.21 36.55 -5.64
C ASP A 327 -17.56 35.77 -4.48
N GLY A 328 -16.61 36.43 -3.82
CA GLY A 328 -16.04 35.97 -2.55
C GLY A 328 -14.84 35.04 -2.65
N ALA A 329 -14.36 34.67 -1.48
CA ALA A 329 -13.23 33.75 -1.29
C ALA A 329 -13.62 32.66 -0.29
N TYR A 330 -13.27 31.42 -0.61
CA TYR A 330 -13.55 30.28 0.25
C TYR A 330 -12.25 29.78 0.91
N GLU A 331 -12.36 29.54 2.21
CA GLU A 331 -11.26 28.97 2.98
C GLU A 331 -11.18 27.44 2.84
N PRO A 332 -10.00 26.83 2.96
CA PRO A 332 -9.83 25.39 3.00
C PRO A 332 -10.67 24.74 4.10
N GLY A 333 -11.37 23.66 3.76
CA GLY A 333 -12.29 22.96 4.65
C GLY A 333 -13.75 23.36 4.48
N ARG A 334 -14.06 24.38 3.67
CA ARG A 334 -15.44 24.79 3.38
C ARG A 334 -16.08 23.88 2.34
N ASP A 335 -17.33 23.51 2.59
CA ASP A 335 -18.20 22.86 1.61
C ASP A 335 -18.70 23.86 0.59
N VAL A 336 -18.63 23.48 -0.68
CA VAL A 336 -19.07 24.27 -1.83
C VAL A 336 -19.82 23.39 -2.82
N GLN A 337 -20.56 24.04 -3.72
CA GLN A 337 -21.12 23.39 -4.89
C GLN A 337 -20.26 23.70 -6.10
N VAL A 338 -20.07 22.70 -6.97
CA VAL A 338 -19.31 22.88 -8.22
C VAL A 338 -20.12 22.38 -9.40
N LEU A 339 -20.12 23.16 -10.46
CA LEU A 339 -20.70 22.80 -11.75
C LEU A 339 -19.67 22.01 -12.57
N LEU A 340 -20.02 20.83 -13.06
CA LEU A 340 -19.23 20.07 -14.01
C LEU A 340 -19.41 20.63 -15.42
N ARG A 341 -18.50 21.48 -15.89
CA ARG A 341 -18.58 22.13 -17.20
C ARG A 341 -18.24 21.15 -18.33
N SER A 342 -17.11 20.47 -18.20
CA SER A 342 -16.65 19.49 -19.17
C SER A 342 -15.85 18.38 -18.53
N ILE A 343 -15.87 17.23 -19.17
CA ILE A 343 -15.06 16.09 -18.79
C ILE A 343 -14.64 15.33 -20.04
N ASP A 344 -13.37 14.98 -20.12
CA ASP A 344 -12.80 14.15 -21.18
C ASP A 344 -12.11 12.95 -20.56
N PRO A 345 -12.71 11.76 -20.68
CA PRO A 345 -12.12 10.52 -20.15
C PRO A 345 -10.80 10.13 -20.81
N PHE A 346 -10.59 10.43 -22.09
CA PHE A 346 -9.38 10.04 -22.84
C PHE A 346 -8.20 10.93 -22.49
N GLU A 347 -8.41 12.24 -22.49
CA GLU A 347 -7.38 13.22 -22.10
C GLU A 347 -7.21 13.30 -20.58
N GLY A 348 -8.10 12.67 -19.82
CA GLY A 348 -8.07 12.71 -18.37
C GLY A 348 -8.30 14.13 -17.80
N VAL A 349 -9.06 14.98 -18.49
CA VAL A 349 -9.30 16.38 -18.14
C VAL A 349 -10.72 16.55 -17.60
N ILE A 350 -10.86 17.37 -16.57
CA ILE A 350 -12.14 17.78 -16.00
C ILE A 350 -12.09 19.29 -15.74
N SER A 351 -13.16 20.00 -16.10
CA SER A 351 -13.36 21.42 -15.84
C SER A 351 -14.52 21.63 -14.89
N LEU A 352 -14.25 22.31 -13.79
CA LEU A 352 -15.22 22.62 -12.73
C LEU A 352 -15.25 24.12 -12.49
N SER A 353 -16.40 24.65 -12.09
CA SER A 353 -16.52 26.00 -11.54
C SER A 353 -17.29 25.97 -10.23
N ILE A 354 -16.88 26.73 -9.25
CA ILE A 354 -17.64 26.91 -8.01
C ILE A 354 -18.84 27.80 -8.32
N VAL A 355 -20.02 27.39 -7.80
CA VAL A 355 -21.31 28.08 -8.02
C VAL A 355 -21.97 28.42 -6.68
#